data_32c5b7fc2b216137aca3fa65cf3b3b2d
#
_entry.id   32c5b7fc2b216137aca3fa65cf3b3b2d
#
_cell.length_a   1.000
_cell.length_b   1.000
_cell.length_c   1.000
_cell.angle_alpha   90.00
_cell.angle_beta   90.00
_cell.angle_gamma   90.00
#
_symmetry.space_group_name_H-M   'P 1'
#
loop_
_entity.id
_entity.type
_entity.pdbx_description
1 polymer ?
#
loop_
_entity_poly.entity_id
_entity_poly.type
_entity_poly.pdbx_seq_one_letter_code
_entity_poly.pdbx_strand_id
1 'polypeptide(L)'
;MLNKIEVNNYFMIKNKLIKGMVFTIGASLWWGIIGVLYFNFVSFASPLELTIHRTIWTALLLVITTSYYSKWSQFTKIIKSKLNILILFITGLLVSINWFTWLYAVSTNNLLDSALGYYIFPIFSVFFGIIFLKENYNRNKIISVILVILALIYFLIKLEEMPWIGITVALTFSLYGLIRKKVKVSSDIGLLIETLLLAPIAIFLFIYLISNNLNIFSLSEPLLSFNLFWAGLMTLIPLFWY
;
A
#
# COMPACT_ATOMS: atom_id res chain seq x y z
N MET A 1 -1.66 46.30 0.91
CA MET A 1 -2.22 45.73 2.16
C MET A 1 -3.09 44.51 1.76
N LEU A 2 -2.69 43.31 2.11
CA LEU A 2 -3.50 42.11 1.90
C LEU A 2 -4.77 42.22 2.76
N ASN A 3 -5.93 41.94 2.16
CA ASN A 3 -7.21 42.00 2.85
C ASN A 3 -7.24 40.91 3.95
N LYS A 4 -7.87 41.18 5.08
CA LYS A 4 -7.96 40.30 6.26
C LYS A 4 -8.45 38.88 5.89
N ILE A 5 -9.25 38.77 4.82
CA ILE A 5 -9.75 37.49 4.25
C ILE A 5 -8.61 36.72 3.54
N GLU A 6 -7.74 37.41 2.79
CA GLU A 6 -6.60 36.77 2.11
C GLU A 6 -5.56 36.29 3.09
N VAL A 7 -5.30 37.03 4.16
CA VAL A 7 -4.40 36.64 5.26
C VAL A 7 -4.94 35.39 5.97
N ASN A 8 -6.23 35.34 6.31
CA ASN A 8 -6.86 34.17 6.94
C ASN A 8 -6.83 32.93 6.01
N ASN A 9 -7.11 33.10 4.73
CA ASN A 9 -7.03 32.02 3.75
C ASN A 9 -5.60 31.50 3.60
N TYR A 10 -4.60 32.37 3.58
CA TYR A 10 -3.20 31.97 3.54
C TYR A 10 -2.80 31.12 4.77
N PHE A 11 -3.18 31.56 5.99
CA PHE A 11 -2.90 30.81 7.22
C PHE A 11 -3.64 29.46 7.25
N MET A 12 -4.88 29.38 6.79
CA MET A 12 -5.62 28.13 6.71
C MET A 12 -4.99 27.14 5.72
N ILE A 13 -4.55 27.62 4.55
CA ILE A 13 -3.88 26.79 3.54
C ILE A 13 -2.52 26.31 4.08
N LYS A 14 -1.74 27.20 4.70
CA LYS A 14 -0.46 26.87 5.31
C LYS A 14 -0.59 25.80 6.40
N ASN A 15 -1.59 25.93 7.29
CA ASN A 15 -1.84 24.95 8.35
C ASN A 15 -2.27 23.58 7.79
N LYS A 16 -3.10 23.57 6.73
CA LYS A 16 -3.47 22.30 6.04
C LYS A 16 -2.26 21.64 5.39
N LEU A 17 -1.39 22.43 4.76
CA LEU A 17 -0.17 21.92 4.13
C LEU A 17 0.78 21.31 5.16
N ILE A 18 1.05 22.03 6.26
CA ILE A 18 1.91 21.55 7.36
C ILE A 18 1.32 20.27 7.95
N LYS A 19 0.01 20.22 8.21
CA LYS A 19 -0.66 19.03 8.71
C LYS A 19 -0.49 17.84 7.75
N GLY A 20 -0.70 18.05 6.44
CA GLY A 20 -0.49 17.04 5.43
C GLY A 20 0.96 16.53 5.41
N MET A 21 1.94 17.43 5.49
CA MET A 21 3.37 17.05 5.55
C MET A 21 3.68 16.21 6.78
N VAL A 22 3.20 16.59 7.97
CA VAL A 22 3.42 15.84 9.22
C VAL A 22 2.83 14.45 9.13
N PHE A 23 1.61 14.30 8.62
CA PHE A 23 0.99 12.98 8.44
C PHE A 23 1.73 12.12 7.40
N THR A 24 2.18 12.72 6.29
CA THR A 24 2.96 12.00 5.29
C THR A 24 4.29 11.51 5.86
N ILE A 25 5.01 12.36 6.60
CA ILE A 25 6.24 11.97 7.30
C ILE A 25 5.95 10.86 8.32
N GLY A 26 4.90 11.02 9.12
CA GLY A 26 4.48 10.02 10.10
C GLY A 26 4.19 8.66 9.46
N ALA A 27 3.44 8.63 8.35
CA ALA A 27 3.15 7.42 7.61
C ALA A 27 4.41 6.78 7.02
N SER A 28 5.34 7.60 6.50
CA SER A 28 6.62 7.11 5.97
C SER A 28 7.50 6.50 7.07
N LEU A 29 7.57 7.12 8.24
CA LEU A 29 8.28 6.58 9.40
C LEU A 29 7.61 5.31 9.94
N TRP A 30 6.27 5.27 9.94
CA TRP A 30 5.51 4.08 10.32
C TRP A 30 5.89 2.88 9.46
N TRP A 31 5.85 3.04 8.13
CA TRP A 31 6.20 1.96 7.20
C TRP A 31 7.69 1.62 7.20
N GLY A 32 8.55 2.65 7.24
CA GLY A 32 10.01 2.46 7.13
C GLY A 32 10.67 1.93 8.40
N ILE A 33 10.08 2.18 9.57
CA ILE A 33 10.65 1.76 10.86
C ILE A 33 9.75 0.72 11.52
N ILE A 34 8.53 1.11 11.93
CA ILE A 34 7.65 0.24 12.73
C ILE A 34 7.19 -0.96 11.91
N GLY A 35 6.82 -0.73 10.65
CA GLY A 35 6.42 -1.80 9.73
C GLY A 35 7.55 -2.81 9.50
N VAL A 36 8.75 -2.33 9.21
CA VAL A 36 9.92 -3.21 9.00
C VAL A 36 10.22 -4.03 10.26
N LEU A 37 10.28 -3.39 11.43
CA LEU A 37 10.54 -4.07 12.70
C LEU A 37 9.47 -5.12 13.01
N TYR A 38 8.20 -4.77 12.84
CA TYR A 38 7.09 -5.69 13.08
C TYR A 38 7.14 -6.89 12.13
N PHE A 39 7.24 -6.67 10.82
CA PHE A 39 7.22 -7.79 9.86
C PHE A 39 8.49 -8.64 9.91
N ASN A 40 9.62 -8.08 10.34
CA ASN A 40 10.81 -8.86 10.68
C ASN A 40 10.54 -9.73 11.92
N PHE A 41 9.94 -9.17 12.97
CA PHE A 41 9.58 -9.91 14.18
C PHE A 41 8.62 -11.08 13.89
N VAL A 42 7.65 -10.94 12.98
CA VAL A 42 6.71 -12.01 12.61
C VAL A 42 7.16 -12.84 11.41
N SER A 43 8.41 -12.72 10.96
CA SER A 43 8.97 -13.45 9.81
C SER A 43 9.13 -14.96 10.05
N PHE A 44 8.78 -15.45 11.24
CA PHE A 44 8.59 -16.87 11.51
C PHE A 44 7.42 -17.49 10.71
N ALA A 45 6.42 -16.68 10.35
CA ALA A 45 5.35 -17.08 9.44
C ALA A 45 5.76 -16.82 7.98
N SER A 46 5.30 -17.67 7.07
CA SER A 46 5.61 -17.52 5.65
C SER A 46 5.07 -16.19 5.07
N PRO A 47 5.72 -15.60 4.05
CA PRO A 47 5.21 -14.39 3.39
C PRO A 47 3.78 -14.54 2.88
N LEU A 48 3.40 -15.73 2.44
CA LEU A 48 2.04 -16.03 2.00
C LEU A 48 1.06 -15.96 3.17
N GLU A 49 1.37 -16.62 4.29
CA GLU A 49 0.54 -16.60 5.48
C GLU A 49 0.38 -15.18 6.06
N LEU A 50 1.48 -14.41 6.11
CA LEU A 50 1.44 -13.01 6.52
C LEU A 50 0.56 -12.14 5.60
N THR A 51 0.61 -12.39 4.28
CA THR A 51 -0.24 -11.68 3.31
C THR A 51 -1.71 -12.02 3.50
N ILE A 52 -2.03 -13.29 3.77
CA ILE A 52 -3.37 -13.77 4.07
C ILE A 52 -3.90 -13.08 5.34
N HIS A 53 -3.16 -13.16 6.44
CA HIS A 53 -3.55 -12.51 7.71
C HIS A 53 -3.69 -11.00 7.54
N ARG A 54 -2.76 -10.35 6.85
CA ARG A 54 -2.84 -8.92 6.54
C ARG A 54 -4.14 -8.58 5.80
N THR A 55 -4.51 -9.36 4.79
CA THR A 55 -5.74 -9.15 4.00
C THR A 55 -6.98 -9.33 4.86
N ILE A 56 -7.08 -10.44 5.60
CA ILE A 56 -8.26 -10.76 6.42
C ILE A 56 -8.43 -9.77 7.56
N TRP A 57 -7.38 -9.49 8.33
CA TRP A 57 -7.45 -8.57 9.47
C TRP A 57 -7.68 -7.13 9.04
N THR A 58 -7.10 -6.70 7.91
CA THR A 58 -7.40 -5.37 7.33
C THR A 58 -8.87 -5.28 6.94
N ALA A 59 -9.45 -6.30 6.30
CA ALA A 59 -10.86 -6.32 5.95
C ALA A 59 -11.75 -6.20 7.18
N LEU A 60 -11.50 -7.01 8.23
CA LEU A 60 -12.27 -6.98 9.48
C LEU A 60 -12.20 -5.62 10.17
N LEU A 61 -11.00 -5.06 10.31
CA LEU A 61 -10.80 -3.75 10.93
C LEU A 61 -11.46 -2.63 10.12
N LEU A 62 -11.42 -2.70 8.78
CA LEU A 62 -12.11 -1.73 7.92
C LEU A 62 -13.63 -1.87 7.97
N VAL A 63 -14.18 -3.06 8.14
CA VAL A 63 -15.61 -3.27 8.43
C VAL A 63 -16.00 -2.57 9.73
N ILE A 64 -15.22 -2.77 10.81
CA ILE A 64 -15.45 -2.13 12.10
C ILE A 64 -15.41 -0.61 11.99
N THR A 65 -14.37 -0.06 11.38
CA THR A 65 -14.20 1.40 11.22
C THR A 65 -15.25 2.00 10.28
N THR A 66 -15.64 1.30 9.21
CA THR A 66 -16.73 1.72 8.31
C THR A 66 -18.05 1.77 9.03
N SER A 67 -18.32 0.80 9.91
CA SER A 67 -19.53 0.78 10.77
C SER A 67 -19.49 1.92 11.78
N TYR A 68 -18.37 2.12 12.46
CA TYR A 68 -18.20 3.18 13.45
C TYR A 68 -18.42 4.58 12.86
N TYR A 69 -17.84 4.85 11.67
CA TYR A 69 -17.98 6.13 10.97
C TYR A 69 -19.22 6.22 10.08
N SER A 70 -20.11 5.21 10.09
CA SER A 70 -21.35 5.15 9.29
C SER A 70 -21.14 5.38 7.78
N LYS A 71 -20.04 4.87 7.20
CA LYS A 71 -19.63 5.08 5.78
C LYS A 71 -20.25 4.05 4.82
N TRP A 72 -21.17 3.22 5.22
CA TRP A 72 -21.78 2.17 4.38
C TRP A 72 -22.49 2.71 3.14
N SER A 73 -22.99 3.93 3.16
CA SER A 73 -23.59 4.57 1.98
C SER A 73 -22.58 4.77 0.84
N GLN A 74 -21.32 5.07 1.16
CA GLN A 74 -20.25 5.17 0.16
C GLN A 74 -19.91 3.78 -0.40
N PHE A 75 -19.77 2.78 0.46
CA PHE A 75 -19.55 1.39 0.08
C PHE A 75 -20.63 0.89 -0.90
N THR A 76 -21.91 1.01 -0.53
CA THR A 76 -23.02 0.55 -1.37
C THR A 76 -23.12 1.29 -2.68
N LYS A 77 -22.77 2.58 -2.74
CA LYS A 77 -22.71 3.36 -3.99
C LYS A 77 -21.66 2.80 -4.95
N ILE A 78 -20.49 2.41 -4.45
CA ILE A 78 -19.39 1.92 -5.29
C ILE A 78 -19.67 0.52 -5.82
N ILE A 79 -20.19 -0.39 -5.00
CA ILE A 79 -20.45 -1.78 -5.42
C ILE A 79 -21.63 -1.93 -6.39
N LYS A 80 -22.47 -0.91 -6.57
CA LYS A 80 -23.52 -0.90 -7.60
C LYS A 80 -22.95 -0.91 -9.04
N SER A 81 -21.73 -0.46 -9.23
CA SER A 81 -21.07 -0.42 -10.54
C SER A 81 -20.17 -1.63 -10.72
N LYS A 82 -20.53 -2.52 -11.66
CA LYS A 82 -19.72 -3.69 -12.03
C LYS A 82 -18.29 -3.30 -12.46
N LEU A 83 -18.14 -2.15 -13.14
CA LEU A 83 -16.85 -1.64 -13.57
C LEU A 83 -15.98 -1.25 -12.36
N ASN A 84 -16.56 -0.58 -11.35
CA ASN A 84 -15.84 -0.24 -10.13
C ASN A 84 -15.38 -1.49 -9.38
N ILE A 85 -16.23 -2.52 -9.28
CA ILE A 85 -15.88 -3.80 -8.66
C ILE A 85 -14.70 -4.44 -9.41
N LEU A 86 -14.75 -4.50 -10.74
CA LEU A 86 -13.65 -5.05 -11.54
C LEU A 86 -12.35 -4.28 -11.34
N ILE A 87 -12.42 -2.95 -11.37
CA ILE A 87 -11.25 -2.09 -11.14
C ILE A 87 -10.68 -2.34 -9.74
N LEU A 88 -11.52 -2.37 -8.70
CA LEU A 88 -11.09 -2.60 -7.33
C LEU A 88 -10.59 -4.03 -7.09
N PHE A 89 -11.10 -5.01 -7.81
CA PHE A 89 -10.56 -6.36 -7.78
C PHE A 89 -9.13 -6.40 -8.37
N ILE A 90 -8.92 -5.76 -9.54
CA ILE A 90 -7.60 -5.67 -10.15
C ILE A 90 -6.61 -4.91 -9.25
N THR A 91 -7.04 -3.79 -8.66
CA THR A 91 -6.18 -3.03 -7.73
C THR A 91 -5.92 -3.80 -6.44
N GLY A 92 -6.90 -4.55 -5.95
CA GLY A 92 -6.72 -5.48 -4.85
C GLY A 92 -5.64 -6.55 -5.13
N LEU A 93 -5.66 -7.17 -6.31
CA LEU A 93 -4.62 -8.12 -6.71
C LEU A 93 -3.24 -7.45 -6.78
N LEU A 94 -3.15 -6.26 -7.37
CA LEU A 94 -1.89 -5.52 -7.47
C LEU A 94 -1.31 -5.18 -6.08
N VAL A 95 -2.13 -4.70 -5.16
CA VAL A 95 -1.67 -4.38 -3.81
C VAL A 95 -1.32 -5.64 -3.01
N SER A 96 -2.02 -6.74 -3.22
CA SER A 96 -1.71 -8.02 -2.57
C SER A 96 -0.38 -8.60 -3.08
N ILE A 97 -0.11 -8.56 -4.38
CA ILE A 97 1.19 -8.94 -4.97
C ILE A 97 2.30 -8.04 -4.40
N ASN A 98 2.05 -6.74 -4.32
CA ASN A 98 2.99 -5.80 -3.72
C ASN A 98 3.31 -6.15 -2.26
N TRP A 99 2.30 -6.42 -1.44
CA TRP A 99 2.45 -6.82 -0.04
C TRP A 99 3.24 -8.13 0.08
N PHE A 100 2.87 -9.14 -0.70
CA PHE A 100 3.58 -10.42 -0.72
C PHE A 100 5.06 -10.25 -1.06
N THR A 101 5.36 -9.51 -2.14
CA THR A 101 6.74 -9.28 -2.60
C THR A 101 7.55 -8.55 -1.54
N TRP A 102 6.96 -7.55 -0.88
CA TRP A 102 7.62 -6.82 0.20
C TRP A 102 7.86 -7.70 1.43
N LEU A 103 6.87 -8.50 1.84
CA LEU A 103 7.00 -9.46 2.94
C LEU A 103 8.05 -10.54 2.62
N TYR A 104 8.09 -10.99 1.38
CA TYR A 104 9.14 -11.89 0.91
C TYR A 104 10.53 -11.26 1.05
N ALA A 105 10.69 -10.01 0.67
CA ALA A 105 11.95 -9.27 0.84
C ALA A 105 12.37 -9.16 2.31
N VAL A 106 11.42 -8.91 3.22
CA VAL A 106 11.68 -8.86 4.67
C VAL A 106 12.16 -10.22 5.18
N SER A 107 11.44 -11.30 4.84
CA SER A 107 11.74 -12.66 5.34
C SER A 107 13.03 -13.26 4.77
N THR A 108 13.48 -12.78 3.60
CA THR A 108 14.71 -13.25 2.93
C THR A 108 15.89 -12.29 3.09
N ASN A 109 15.78 -11.28 3.97
CA ASN A 109 16.80 -10.25 4.19
C ASN A 109 17.17 -9.42 2.93
N ASN A 110 16.25 -9.34 1.95
CA ASN A 110 16.41 -8.57 0.72
C ASN A 110 15.75 -7.18 0.78
N LEU A 111 15.77 -6.56 1.97
CA LEU A 111 15.14 -5.24 2.22
C LEU A 111 15.70 -4.15 1.32
N LEU A 112 16.99 -4.21 1.00
CA LEU A 112 17.63 -3.22 0.12
C LEU A 112 17.03 -3.26 -1.28
N ASP A 113 16.79 -4.46 -1.84
CA ASP A 113 16.17 -4.61 -3.15
C ASP A 113 14.73 -4.09 -3.14
N SER A 114 13.94 -4.40 -2.10
CA SER A 114 12.59 -3.83 -1.98
C SER A 114 12.59 -2.31 -1.83
N ALA A 115 13.56 -1.73 -1.11
CA ALA A 115 13.73 -0.29 -0.97
C ALA A 115 14.00 0.39 -2.32
N LEU A 116 14.79 -0.25 -3.20
CA LEU A 116 14.98 0.22 -4.57
C LEU A 116 13.66 0.38 -5.33
N GLY A 117 12.69 -0.51 -5.09
CA GLY A 117 11.37 -0.41 -5.68
C GLY A 117 10.70 0.94 -5.40
N TYR A 118 10.86 1.48 -4.20
CA TYR A 118 10.31 2.80 -3.86
C TYR A 118 11.05 3.96 -4.52
N TYR A 119 12.33 3.79 -4.90
CA TYR A 119 13.06 4.76 -5.73
C TYR A 119 12.67 4.65 -7.21
N ILE A 120 12.36 3.45 -7.68
CA ILE A 120 11.90 3.20 -9.06
C ILE A 120 10.43 3.61 -9.25
N PHE A 121 9.60 3.47 -8.22
CA PHE A 121 8.17 3.77 -8.24
C PHE A 121 7.81 5.15 -8.85
N PRO A 122 8.45 6.28 -8.49
CA PRO A 122 8.15 7.58 -9.08
C PRO A 122 8.36 7.62 -10.59
N ILE A 123 9.35 6.88 -11.13
CA ILE A 123 9.61 6.82 -12.58
C ILE A 123 8.45 6.16 -13.30
N PHE A 124 8.04 4.96 -12.85
CA PHE A 124 6.88 4.29 -13.42
C PHE A 124 5.60 5.11 -13.25
N SER A 125 5.42 5.77 -12.11
CA SER A 125 4.23 6.62 -11.85
C SER A 125 4.17 7.78 -12.83
N VAL A 126 5.29 8.46 -13.10
CA VAL A 126 5.38 9.55 -14.09
C VAL A 126 5.17 9.01 -15.50
N PHE A 127 5.84 7.92 -15.86
CA PHE A 127 5.70 7.27 -17.16
C PHE A 127 4.26 6.90 -17.46
N PHE A 128 3.59 6.22 -16.53
CA PHE A 128 2.18 5.86 -16.67
C PHE A 128 1.26 7.08 -16.65
N GLY A 129 1.55 8.10 -15.85
CA GLY A 129 0.81 9.37 -15.83
C GLY A 129 0.82 10.07 -17.19
N ILE A 130 1.99 10.12 -17.85
CA ILE A 130 2.13 10.71 -19.19
C ILE A 130 1.33 9.89 -20.21
N ILE A 131 1.53 8.58 -20.27
CA ILE A 131 0.96 7.73 -21.32
C ILE A 131 -0.55 7.57 -21.16
N PHE A 132 -1.01 7.25 -19.95
CA PHE A 132 -2.41 6.87 -19.75
C PHE A 132 -3.31 8.00 -19.28
N LEU A 133 -2.78 8.98 -18.53
CA LEU A 133 -3.56 10.09 -18.01
C LEU A 133 -3.35 11.38 -18.81
N LYS A 134 -2.40 11.39 -19.77
CA LYS A 134 -2.03 12.56 -20.58
C LYS A 134 -1.73 13.80 -19.71
N GLU A 135 -1.09 13.57 -18.55
CA GLU A 135 -0.74 14.65 -17.62
C GLU A 135 0.35 15.54 -18.25
N ASN A 136 0.20 16.85 -18.10
CA ASN A 136 1.22 17.82 -18.50
C ASN A 136 2.28 17.93 -17.42
N TYR A 137 3.54 17.83 -17.82
CA TYR A 137 4.70 17.93 -16.92
C TYR A 137 5.43 19.24 -17.15
N ASN A 138 5.80 19.90 -16.06
CA ASN A 138 6.68 21.04 -16.13
C ASN A 138 8.15 20.57 -16.22
N ARG A 139 9.02 21.46 -16.68
CA ARG A 139 10.44 21.20 -16.88
C ARG A 139 11.14 20.63 -15.62
N ASN A 140 10.77 21.13 -14.44
CA ASN A 140 11.40 20.70 -13.18
C ASN A 140 11.06 19.24 -12.84
N LYS A 141 9.82 18.80 -13.10
CA LYS A 141 9.42 17.39 -12.90
C LYS A 141 10.20 16.46 -13.84
N ILE A 142 10.38 16.85 -15.10
CA ILE A 142 11.17 16.07 -16.07
C ILE A 142 12.63 15.95 -15.62
N ILE A 143 13.25 17.05 -15.18
CA ILE A 143 14.62 17.05 -14.65
C ILE A 143 14.72 16.11 -13.43
N SER A 144 13.78 16.18 -12.50
CA SER A 144 13.77 15.29 -11.32
C SER A 144 13.70 13.82 -11.72
N VAL A 145 12.88 13.46 -12.70
CA VAL A 145 12.79 12.07 -13.20
C VAL A 145 14.09 11.64 -13.87
N ILE A 146 14.70 12.50 -14.68
CA ILE A 146 16.01 12.20 -15.32
C ILE A 146 17.08 11.95 -14.25
N LEU A 147 17.16 12.77 -13.21
CA LEU A 147 18.12 12.59 -12.11
C LEU A 147 17.91 11.25 -11.39
N VAL A 148 16.67 10.85 -11.13
CA VAL A 148 16.36 9.56 -10.51
C VAL A 148 16.74 8.41 -11.45
N ILE A 149 16.48 8.52 -12.77
CA ILE A 149 16.89 7.51 -13.76
C ILE A 149 18.42 7.36 -13.78
N LEU A 150 19.16 8.46 -13.78
CA LEU A 150 20.64 8.42 -13.76
C LEU A 150 21.16 7.75 -12.47
N ALA A 151 20.58 8.08 -11.33
CA ALA A 151 20.92 7.43 -10.05
C ALA A 151 20.65 5.92 -10.07
N LEU A 152 19.51 5.51 -10.66
CA LEU A 152 19.18 4.09 -10.82
C LEU A 152 20.13 3.37 -11.78
N ILE A 153 20.45 3.97 -12.92
CA ILE A 153 21.42 3.38 -13.85
C ILE A 153 22.76 3.16 -13.15
N TYR A 154 23.25 4.18 -12.42
CA TYR A 154 24.47 4.05 -11.63
C TYR A 154 24.40 2.90 -10.62
N PHE A 155 23.26 2.77 -9.93
CA PHE A 155 23.05 1.71 -8.96
C PHE A 155 22.99 0.33 -9.63
N LEU A 156 22.23 0.18 -10.73
CA LEU A 156 22.10 -1.07 -11.48
C LEU A 156 23.44 -1.58 -12.05
N ILE A 157 24.33 -0.66 -12.46
CA ILE A 157 25.70 -1.03 -12.90
C ILE A 157 26.52 -1.66 -11.76
N LYS A 158 26.20 -1.32 -10.50
CA LYS A 158 26.88 -1.84 -9.31
C LYS A 158 26.25 -3.13 -8.74
N LEU A 159 25.04 -3.47 -9.17
CA LEU A 159 24.40 -4.72 -8.79
C LEU A 159 24.91 -5.84 -9.67
N GLU A 160 25.27 -6.96 -9.05
CA GLU A 160 25.65 -8.19 -9.76
C GLU A 160 24.43 -8.95 -10.29
N GLU A 161 23.25 -8.72 -9.71
CA GLU A 161 22.01 -9.39 -10.04
C GLU A 161 20.86 -8.40 -10.31
N MET A 162 19.88 -8.85 -11.10
CA MET A 162 18.71 -8.04 -11.43
C MET A 162 17.79 -7.88 -10.22
N PRO A 163 17.44 -6.65 -9.78
CA PRO A 163 16.61 -6.40 -8.58
C PRO A 163 15.13 -6.65 -8.89
N TRP A 164 14.75 -7.91 -9.09
CA TRP A 164 13.39 -8.29 -9.49
C TRP A 164 12.33 -7.92 -8.42
N ILE A 165 12.70 -8.00 -7.13
CA ILE A 165 11.83 -7.61 -6.01
C ILE A 165 11.48 -6.12 -6.14
N GLY A 166 12.51 -5.27 -6.30
CA GLY A 166 12.32 -3.83 -6.45
C GLY A 166 11.50 -3.46 -7.67
N ILE A 167 11.76 -4.11 -8.81
CA ILE A 167 10.98 -3.90 -10.03
C ILE A 167 9.52 -4.30 -9.83
N THR A 168 9.26 -5.45 -9.19
CA THR A 168 7.89 -5.91 -8.91
C THR A 168 7.16 -4.97 -7.98
N VAL A 169 7.80 -4.52 -6.89
CA VAL A 169 7.23 -3.54 -5.96
C VAL A 169 6.88 -2.24 -6.68
N ALA A 170 7.81 -1.71 -7.50
CA ALA A 170 7.62 -0.47 -8.24
C ALA A 170 6.48 -0.55 -9.26
N LEU A 171 6.45 -1.60 -10.07
CA LEU A 171 5.43 -1.81 -11.10
C LEU A 171 4.04 -2.01 -10.49
N THR A 172 3.91 -2.91 -9.52
CA THR A 172 2.62 -3.21 -8.91
C THR A 172 2.03 -2.00 -8.23
N PHE A 173 2.83 -1.22 -7.50
CA PHE A 173 2.34 -0.05 -6.79
C PHE A 173 2.05 1.14 -7.73
N SER A 174 2.83 1.30 -8.80
CA SER A 174 2.57 2.32 -9.84
C SER A 174 1.30 2.03 -10.61
N LEU A 175 1.08 0.77 -11.03
CA LEU A 175 -0.15 0.34 -11.69
C LEU A 175 -1.36 0.44 -10.76
N TYR A 176 -1.20 0.04 -9.48
CA TYR A 176 -2.22 0.24 -8.46
C TYR A 176 -2.65 1.70 -8.39
N GLY A 177 -1.71 2.63 -8.21
CA GLY A 177 -1.99 4.07 -8.13
C GLY A 177 -2.66 4.63 -9.38
N LEU A 178 -2.21 4.21 -10.57
CA LEU A 178 -2.79 4.62 -11.85
C LEU A 178 -4.25 4.16 -11.99
N ILE A 179 -4.49 2.86 -11.78
CA ILE A 179 -5.80 2.24 -12.00
C ILE A 179 -6.78 2.70 -10.91
N ARG A 180 -6.31 2.83 -9.68
CA ARG A 180 -7.09 3.26 -8.52
C ARG A 180 -7.66 4.69 -8.67
N LYS A 181 -6.98 5.58 -9.39
CA LYS A 181 -7.48 6.93 -9.74
C LYS A 181 -8.79 6.92 -10.53
N LYS A 182 -9.12 5.82 -11.21
CA LYS A 182 -10.37 5.71 -11.99
C LYS A 182 -11.62 5.57 -11.11
N VAL A 183 -11.46 5.16 -9.84
CA VAL A 183 -12.57 5.01 -8.91
C VAL A 183 -12.53 6.13 -7.88
N LYS A 184 -13.51 7.02 -7.94
CA LYS A 184 -13.64 8.15 -7.00
C LYS A 184 -14.25 7.66 -5.68
N VAL A 185 -13.42 7.16 -4.78
CA VAL A 185 -13.82 6.69 -3.45
C VAL A 185 -12.68 7.00 -2.46
N SER A 186 -13.03 7.20 -1.19
CA SER A 186 -12.04 7.37 -0.12
C SER A 186 -11.12 6.15 0.01
N SER A 187 -9.90 6.36 0.51
CA SER A 187 -8.89 5.30 0.59
C SER A 187 -9.34 4.13 1.44
N ASP A 188 -10.00 4.40 2.57
CA ASP A 188 -10.52 3.41 3.51
C ASP A 188 -11.62 2.53 2.88
N ILE A 189 -12.64 3.12 2.23
CA ILE A 189 -13.70 2.35 1.57
C ILE A 189 -13.16 1.59 0.36
N GLY A 190 -12.23 2.17 -0.38
CA GLY A 190 -11.62 1.46 -1.49
C GLY A 190 -10.84 0.24 -1.07
N LEU A 191 -9.97 0.38 -0.04
CA LEU A 191 -9.22 -0.74 0.50
C LEU A 191 -10.14 -1.79 1.15
N LEU A 192 -11.25 -1.37 1.79
CA LEU A 192 -12.26 -2.28 2.29
C LEU A 192 -12.81 -3.17 1.16
N ILE A 193 -13.21 -2.58 0.04
CA ILE A 193 -13.76 -3.35 -1.08
C ILE A 193 -12.68 -4.26 -1.68
N GLU A 194 -11.46 -3.77 -1.86
CA GLU A 194 -10.31 -4.54 -2.36
C GLU A 194 -10.05 -5.77 -1.48
N THR A 195 -9.96 -5.58 -0.16
CA THR A 195 -9.69 -6.67 0.78
C THR A 195 -10.87 -7.64 0.92
N LEU A 196 -12.13 -7.17 0.88
CA LEU A 196 -13.31 -8.03 0.87
C LEU A 196 -13.41 -8.88 -0.40
N LEU A 197 -13.05 -8.34 -1.56
CA LEU A 197 -13.01 -9.10 -2.82
C LEU A 197 -11.91 -10.15 -2.82
N LEU A 198 -10.81 -9.90 -2.12
CA LEU A 198 -9.72 -10.86 -1.97
C LEU A 198 -9.93 -11.85 -0.81
N ALA A 199 -10.80 -11.55 0.14
CA ALA A 199 -11.03 -12.41 1.30
C ALA A 199 -11.37 -13.86 0.96
N PRO A 200 -12.22 -14.17 -0.05
CA PRO A 200 -12.46 -15.56 -0.45
C PRO A 200 -11.20 -16.28 -0.92
N ILE A 201 -10.34 -15.60 -1.67
CA ILE A 201 -9.06 -16.13 -2.14
C ILE A 201 -8.12 -16.35 -0.95
N ALA A 202 -8.03 -15.38 -0.07
CA ALA A 202 -7.21 -15.47 1.14
C ALA A 202 -7.66 -16.63 2.05
N ILE A 203 -8.96 -16.82 2.25
CA ILE A 203 -9.52 -17.93 3.03
C ILE A 203 -9.20 -19.27 2.37
N PHE A 204 -9.37 -19.37 1.06
CA PHE A 204 -9.04 -20.59 0.30
C PHE A 204 -7.55 -20.96 0.46
N LEU A 205 -6.66 -19.97 0.30
CA LEU A 205 -5.23 -20.17 0.48
C LEU A 205 -4.88 -20.52 1.93
N PHE A 206 -5.58 -19.95 2.90
CA PHE A 206 -5.37 -20.28 4.32
C PHE A 206 -5.78 -21.74 4.63
N ILE A 207 -6.94 -22.18 4.12
CA ILE A 207 -7.37 -23.58 4.22
C ILE A 207 -6.32 -24.52 3.56
N TYR A 208 -5.77 -24.12 2.42
CA TYR A 208 -4.69 -24.87 1.77
C TYR A 208 -3.46 -25.00 2.66
N LEU A 209 -3.01 -23.91 3.29
CA LEU A 209 -1.88 -23.94 4.23
C LEU A 209 -2.15 -24.86 5.41
N ILE A 210 -3.34 -24.80 6.01
CA ILE A 210 -3.75 -25.68 7.13
C ILE A 210 -3.74 -27.14 6.69
N SER A 211 -4.33 -27.44 5.54
CA SER A 211 -4.43 -28.83 5.05
C SER A 211 -3.08 -29.48 4.75
N ASN A 212 -2.05 -28.65 4.50
CA ASN A 212 -0.68 -29.12 4.23
C ASN A 212 0.28 -28.93 5.41
N ASN A 213 -0.22 -28.53 6.58
CA ASN A 213 0.61 -28.22 7.77
C ASN A 213 1.71 -27.15 7.50
N LEU A 214 1.41 -26.17 6.64
CA LEU A 214 2.31 -25.08 6.25
C LEU A 214 2.03 -23.77 6.98
N ASN A 215 1.00 -23.75 7.85
CA ASN A 215 0.62 -22.57 8.64
C ASN A 215 1.29 -22.60 10.02
N ILE A 216 1.53 -21.42 10.55
CA ILE A 216 2.00 -21.19 11.93
C ILE A 216 0.83 -20.80 12.84
N PHE A 217 -0.22 -20.19 12.29
CA PHE A 217 -1.40 -19.83 13.06
C PHE A 217 -2.02 -21.05 13.73
N SER A 218 -2.13 -21.02 15.06
CA SER A 218 -2.73 -22.10 15.85
C SER A 218 -3.51 -21.56 17.04
N LEU A 219 -4.66 -22.14 17.32
CA LEU A 219 -5.43 -21.82 18.50
C LEU A 219 -4.81 -22.37 19.80
N SER A 220 -3.90 -23.34 19.69
CA SER A 220 -3.12 -23.86 20.82
C SER A 220 -2.02 -22.89 21.27
N GLU A 221 -1.60 -21.97 20.41
CA GLU A 221 -0.62 -20.93 20.71
C GLU A 221 -1.19 -19.53 20.49
N PRO A 222 -2.10 -19.09 21.37
CA PRO A 222 -2.89 -17.88 21.13
C PRO A 222 -2.04 -16.61 21.11
N LEU A 223 -0.92 -16.56 21.86
CA LEU A 223 -0.03 -15.40 21.87
C LEU A 223 0.70 -15.25 20.52
N LEU A 224 1.17 -16.35 19.96
CA LEU A 224 1.83 -16.35 18.64
C LEU A 224 0.85 -15.93 17.56
N SER A 225 -0.36 -16.52 17.58
CA SER A 225 -1.42 -16.20 16.64
C SER A 225 -1.92 -14.76 16.76
N PHE A 226 -1.97 -14.21 17.98
CA PHE A 226 -2.30 -12.81 18.20
C PHE A 226 -1.31 -11.84 17.55
N ASN A 227 -0.04 -12.20 17.47
CA ASN A 227 0.94 -11.38 16.77
C ASN A 227 0.58 -11.21 15.29
N LEU A 228 -0.04 -12.19 14.64
CA LEU A 228 -0.46 -12.10 13.24
C LEU A 228 -1.64 -11.14 13.01
N PHE A 229 -2.45 -10.88 14.04
CA PHE A 229 -3.54 -9.88 14.00
C PHE A 229 -3.01 -8.47 13.72
N TRP A 230 -1.87 -8.11 14.28
CA TRP A 230 -1.27 -6.79 14.12
C TRP A 230 -0.94 -6.45 12.66
N ALA A 231 -0.81 -7.44 11.77
CA ALA A 231 -0.59 -7.20 10.34
C ALA A 231 -1.68 -6.32 9.71
N GLY A 232 -2.93 -6.47 10.14
CA GLY A 232 -4.03 -5.60 9.73
C GLY A 232 -3.88 -4.18 10.25
N LEU A 233 -3.52 -4.02 11.53
CA LEU A 233 -3.29 -2.70 12.14
C LEU A 233 -2.12 -1.95 11.50
N MET A 234 -1.06 -2.65 11.13
CA MET A 234 0.08 -2.05 10.41
C MET A 234 -0.37 -1.39 9.10
N THR A 235 -1.39 -1.93 8.45
CA THR A 235 -1.98 -1.36 7.24
C THR A 235 -2.96 -0.22 7.56
N LEU A 236 -3.78 -0.39 8.59
CA LEU A 236 -4.88 0.51 8.91
C LEU A 236 -4.42 1.86 9.47
N ILE A 237 -3.46 1.86 10.40
CA ILE A 237 -3.03 3.07 11.11
C ILE A 237 -2.55 4.16 10.13
N PRO A 238 -1.58 3.92 9.22
CA PRO A 238 -1.15 4.95 8.29
C PRO A 238 -2.22 5.33 7.26
N LEU A 239 -3.18 4.45 6.99
CA LEU A 239 -4.30 4.76 6.09
C LEU A 239 -5.16 5.92 6.59
N PHE A 240 -5.33 6.05 7.91
CA PHE A 240 -6.08 7.16 8.51
C PHE A 240 -5.28 8.46 8.65
N TRP A 241 -3.99 8.44 8.35
CA TRP A 241 -3.17 9.64 8.30
C TRP A 241 -3.20 10.33 6.93
N TYR A 242 -3.72 9.67 5.90
CA TYR A 242 -3.97 10.21 4.57
C TYR A 242 -5.46 10.57 4.38
#